data_0c6c838396784969ab59d082f8fdee8b
#
_entry.id   0c6c838396784969ab59d082f8fdee8b
#
_cell.length_a   1.000
_cell.length_b   1.000
_cell.length_c   1.000
_cell.angle_alpha   90.00
_cell.angle_beta   90.00
_cell.angle_gamma   90.00
#
_symmetry.space_group_name_H-M   'P 1'
#
loop_
_entity.id
_entity.type
_entity.pdbx_description
1 polymer ?
#
loop_
_entity_poly.entity_id
_entity_poly.type
_entity_poly.pdbx_seq_one_letter_code
_entity_poly.pdbx_strand_id
1 'polypeptide(L)'
;DEFFLTKIAGDASFRSYYRINSDKKSFILMFAPPKFEKTLPFIEVTNILIDNQINAPKIIAKNQAEGLLIIEDFGDFTLAKFIQNNISILENKKLALNEEFRLYKMACDSLLKISQINQFGNIARYNNGELFREMMLFVDWYLPHIKIQLSNADKGLFKKLCFDLFDNLSNNNQVLVLRDYHSENIM
;
A
#
# COMPACT_ATOMS: atom_id res chain seq x y z
N ASP A 1 -33.16 -7.49 -2.43
CA ASP A 1 -31.90 -8.11 -2.87
C ASP A 1 -31.22 -8.69 -1.63
N GLU A 2 -30.87 -9.95 -1.65
CA GLU A 2 -30.06 -10.58 -0.60
C GLU A 2 -28.59 -10.22 -0.83
N PHE A 3 -27.88 -9.84 0.24
CA PHE A 3 -26.47 -9.54 0.22
C PHE A 3 -25.72 -10.56 1.08
N PHE A 4 -24.63 -11.10 0.54
CA PHE A 4 -23.76 -12.02 1.27
C PHE A 4 -22.41 -11.32 1.54
N LEU A 5 -21.99 -11.37 2.81
CA LEU A 5 -20.69 -10.87 3.25
C LEU A 5 -19.70 -12.01 3.35
N THR A 6 -18.61 -11.93 2.59
CA THR A 6 -17.50 -12.88 2.68
C THR A 6 -16.25 -12.16 3.14
N LYS A 7 -15.64 -12.62 4.23
CA LYS A 7 -14.39 -12.03 4.72
C LYS A 7 -13.26 -12.32 3.73
N ILE A 8 -12.54 -11.27 3.32
CA ILE A 8 -11.30 -11.37 2.57
C ILE A 8 -10.16 -11.49 3.57
N ALA A 9 -9.08 -12.21 3.21
CA ALA A 9 -7.91 -12.35 4.07
C ALA A 9 -7.44 -10.95 4.54
N GLY A 10 -7.23 -10.81 5.87
CA GLY A 10 -6.85 -9.53 6.47
C GLY A 10 -5.39 -9.21 6.17
N ASP A 11 -5.10 -7.92 6.09
CA ASP A 11 -3.76 -7.35 6.02
C ASP A 11 -3.12 -7.28 7.42
N ALA A 12 -1.83 -6.98 7.49
CA ALA A 12 -1.10 -6.72 8.74
C ALA A 12 -1.55 -5.45 9.49
N SER A 13 -2.51 -4.70 8.92
CA SER A 13 -3.13 -3.51 9.52
C SER A 13 -4.36 -3.85 10.37
N PHE A 14 -4.87 -2.87 11.13
CA PHE A 14 -6.14 -3.01 11.85
C PHE A 14 -7.37 -2.99 10.93
N ARG A 15 -7.19 -2.89 9.61
CA ARG A 15 -8.27 -2.91 8.63
C ARG A 15 -8.76 -4.33 8.39
N SER A 16 -10.06 -4.43 8.16
CA SER A 16 -10.70 -5.67 7.73
C SER A 16 -11.46 -5.42 6.44
N TYR A 17 -11.41 -6.39 5.54
CA TYR A 17 -12.05 -6.31 4.25
C TYR A 17 -13.06 -7.43 4.07
N TYR A 18 -14.24 -7.09 3.56
CA TYR A 18 -15.31 -8.05 3.28
C TYR A 18 -15.83 -7.79 1.88
N ARG A 19 -16.04 -8.84 1.11
CA ARG A 19 -16.74 -8.74 -0.17
C ARG A 19 -18.24 -8.78 0.07
N ILE A 20 -18.94 -7.79 -0.46
CA ILE A 20 -20.39 -7.74 -0.53
C ILE A 20 -20.78 -8.27 -1.89
N ASN A 21 -21.41 -9.43 -1.94
CA ASN A 21 -21.93 -10.00 -3.17
C ASN A 21 -23.44 -9.75 -3.29
N SER A 22 -23.87 -9.31 -4.46
CA SER A 22 -25.27 -9.29 -4.89
C SER A 22 -25.39 -10.03 -6.21
N ASP A 23 -26.61 -10.32 -6.65
CA ASP A 23 -26.86 -11.06 -7.91
C ASP A 23 -26.19 -10.45 -9.16
N LYS A 24 -25.83 -9.19 -9.12
CA LYS A 24 -25.34 -8.43 -10.30
C LYS A 24 -23.97 -7.78 -10.14
N LYS A 25 -23.53 -7.52 -8.91
CA LYS A 25 -22.31 -6.75 -8.62
C LYS A 25 -21.70 -7.17 -7.31
N SER A 26 -20.37 -7.02 -7.22
CA SER A 26 -19.66 -7.12 -5.96
C SER A 26 -19.02 -5.77 -5.59
N PHE A 27 -18.85 -5.56 -4.31
CA PHE A 27 -18.17 -4.40 -3.71
C PHE A 27 -17.30 -4.87 -2.57
N ILE A 28 -16.34 -4.06 -2.19
CA ILE A 28 -15.54 -4.32 -0.99
C ILE A 28 -15.98 -3.37 0.12
N LEU A 29 -16.36 -3.94 1.27
CA LEU A 29 -16.52 -3.19 2.51
C LEU A 29 -15.19 -3.19 3.24
N MET A 30 -14.58 -2.02 3.38
CA MET A 30 -13.41 -1.79 4.23
C MET A 30 -13.91 -1.28 5.59
N PHE A 31 -13.50 -1.95 6.65
CA PHE A 31 -13.67 -1.49 8.03
C PHE A 31 -12.31 -1.12 8.62
N ALA A 32 -12.16 0.14 8.97
CA ALA A 32 -10.98 0.72 9.61
C ALA A 32 -11.40 1.26 10.99
N PRO A 33 -11.19 0.50 12.09
CA PRO A 33 -11.67 0.90 13.42
C PRO A 33 -11.18 2.31 13.79
N PRO A 34 -12.06 3.29 14.07
CA PRO A 34 -11.68 4.71 14.25
C PRO A 34 -10.68 4.95 15.39
N LYS A 35 -10.63 4.03 16.37
CA LYS A 35 -9.67 4.08 17.48
C LYS A 35 -8.22 3.87 17.02
N PHE A 36 -7.99 3.12 15.94
CA PHE A 36 -6.66 2.70 15.49
C PHE A 36 -6.31 3.23 14.11
N GLU A 37 -7.32 3.47 13.25
CA GLU A 37 -7.15 3.81 11.85
C GLU A 37 -8.00 5.02 11.44
N LYS A 38 -7.49 5.80 10.50
CA LYS A 38 -8.23 6.90 9.88
C LYS A 38 -8.52 6.56 8.42
N THR A 39 -9.78 6.74 8.00
CA THR A 39 -10.18 6.51 6.61
C THR A 39 -9.84 7.69 5.69
N LEU A 40 -9.66 8.88 6.25
CA LEU A 40 -9.45 10.11 5.46
C LEU A 40 -8.23 10.03 4.53
N PRO A 41 -7.04 9.58 4.97
CA PRO A 41 -5.89 9.46 4.05
C PRO A 41 -6.15 8.50 2.89
N PHE A 42 -6.86 7.40 3.13
CA PHE A 42 -7.25 6.48 2.06
C PHE A 42 -8.15 7.15 1.03
N ILE A 43 -9.16 7.91 1.51
CA ILE A 43 -10.09 8.65 0.65
C ILE A 43 -9.34 9.69 -0.19
N GLU A 44 -8.46 10.47 0.43
CA GLU A 44 -7.69 11.54 -0.24
C GLU A 44 -6.76 10.96 -1.30
N VAL A 45 -5.99 9.92 -0.97
CA VAL A 45 -5.10 9.25 -1.93
C VAL A 45 -5.89 8.67 -3.09
N THR A 46 -6.99 7.97 -2.82
CA THR A 46 -7.85 7.41 -3.87
C THR A 46 -8.35 8.49 -4.84
N ASN A 47 -8.85 9.60 -4.32
CA ASN A 47 -9.32 10.71 -5.15
C ASN A 47 -8.20 11.32 -5.98
N ILE A 48 -7.03 11.58 -5.39
CA ILE A 48 -5.85 12.09 -6.12
C ILE A 48 -5.45 11.16 -7.26
N LEU A 49 -5.43 9.84 -7.04
CA LEU A 49 -5.11 8.88 -8.09
C LEU A 49 -6.13 8.92 -9.23
N ILE A 50 -7.41 8.90 -8.92
CA ILE A 50 -8.50 8.94 -9.90
C ILE A 50 -8.48 10.26 -10.70
N ASP A 51 -8.31 11.39 -10.03
CA ASP A 51 -8.26 12.72 -10.65
C ASP A 51 -7.07 12.85 -11.62
N ASN A 52 -6.00 12.10 -11.37
CA ASN A 52 -4.82 12.02 -12.25
C ASN A 52 -4.86 10.82 -13.22
N GLN A 53 -6.05 10.23 -13.45
CA GLN A 53 -6.27 9.13 -14.40
C GLN A 53 -5.45 7.86 -14.07
N ILE A 54 -5.18 7.64 -12.80
CA ILE A 54 -4.57 6.42 -12.29
C ILE A 54 -5.69 5.55 -11.74
N ASN A 55 -5.70 4.29 -12.16
CA ASN A 55 -6.74 3.36 -11.76
C ASN A 55 -6.62 3.05 -10.26
N ALA A 56 -7.68 3.36 -9.51
CA ALA A 56 -7.80 3.09 -8.08
C ALA A 56 -9.26 2.75 -7.75
N PRO A 57 -9.53 1.93 -6.72
CA PRO A 57 -10.91 1.51 -6.41
C PRO A 57 -11.76 2.71 -6.01
N LYS A 58 -12.81 3.01 -6.78
CA LYS A 58 -13.73 4.10 -6.51
C LYS A 58 -14.43 3.92 -5.17
N ILE A 59 -14.59 5.01 -4.43
CA ILE A 59 -15.35 5.02 -3.19
C ILE A 59 -16.83 5.22 -3.53
N ILE A 60 -17.64 4.19 -3.28
CA ILE A 60 -19.07 4.16 -3.59
C ILE A 60 -19.88 4.81 -2.45
N ALA A 61 -19.52 4.49 -1.20
CA ALA A 61 -20.13 5.06 -0.01
C ALA A 61 -19.13 5.14 1.14
N LYS A 62 -19.37 6.03 2.09
CA LYS A 62 -18.52 6.21 3.27
C LYS A 62 -19.29 6.57 4.52
N ASN A 63 -18.89 6.00 5.65
CA ASN A 63 -19.25 6.44 6.99
C ASN A 63 -17.96 6.55 7.81
N GLN A 64 -17.37 7.74 7.81
CA GLN A 64 -16.07 7.96 8.46
C GLN A 64 -16.15 7.89 9.99
N ALA A 65 -17.31 8.22 10.58
CA ALA A 65 -17.50 8.13 12.02
C ALA A 65 -17.38 6.69 12.52
N GLU A 66 -17.89 5.72 11.72
CA GLU A 66 -17.82 4.30 12.02
C GLU A 66 -16.61 3.61 11.36
N GLY A 67 -15.79 4.35 10.60
CA GLY A 67 -14.64 3.79 9.89
C GLY A 67 -14.99 2.87 8.73
N LEU A 68 -16.15 3.07 8.09
CA LEU A 68 -16.66 2.21 7.03
C LEU A 68 -16.53 2.87 5.66
N LEU A 69 -15.98 2.14 4.68
CA LEU A 69 -16.01 2.52 3.26
C LEU A 69 -16.52 1.34 2.42
N ILE A 70 -17.38 1.65 1.45
CA ILE A 70 -17.71 0.72 0.36
C ILE A 70 -16.93 1.18 -0.86
N ILE A 71 -16.09 0.31 -1.39
CA ILE A 71 -15.22 0.60 -2.52
C ILE A 71 -15.46 -0.39 -3.67
N GLU A 72 -15.02 -0.03 -4.85
CA GLU A 72 -15.06 -0.87 -6.05
C GLU A 72 -14.29 -2.17 -5.81
N ASP A 73 -14.83 -3.27 -6.31
CA ASP A 73 -14.20 -4.60 -6.25
C ASP A 73 -13.47 -4.88 -7.57
N PHE A 74 -12.14 -4.96 -7.53
CA PHE A 74 -11.31 -5.32 -8.67
C PHE A 74 -11.14 -6.83 -8.83
N GLY A 75 -11.78 -7.64 -7.99
CA GLY A 75 -11.69 -9.09 -8.02
C GLY A 75 -10.56 -9.66 -7.17
N ASP A 76 -9.98 -10.78 -7.61
CA ASP A 76 -9.00 -11.53 -6.81
C ASP A 76 -7.61 -11.63 -7.47
N PHE A 77 -7.46 -11.10 -8.67
CA PHE A 77 -6.23 -11.24 -9.44
C PHE A 77 -5.28 -10.06 -9.21
N THR A 78 -4.41 -10.22 -8.21
CA THR A 78 -3.25 -9.34 -8.07
C THR A 78 -2.20 -9.66 -9.14
N LEU A 79 -1.31 -8.73 -9.42
CA LEU A 79 -0.18 -8.94 -10.34
C LEU A 79 0.66 -10.16 -9.93
N ALA A 80 0.89 -10.36 -8.63
CA ALA A 80 1.61 -11.54 -8.13
C ALA A 80 0.88 -12.85 -8.48
N LYS A 81 -0.43 -12.92 -8.19
CA LYS A 81 -1.24 -14.10 -8.52
C LYS A 81 -1.31 -14.34 -10.03
N PHE A 82 -1.42 -13.26 -10.82
CA PHE A 82 -1.44 -13.38 -12.28
C PHE A 82 -0.13 -13.98 -12.80
N ILE A 83 1.02 -13.48 -12.33
CA ILE A 83 2.33 -14.01 -12.70
C ILE A 83 2.43 -15.49 -12.29
N GLN A 84 2.09 -15.80 -11.05
CA GLN A 84 2.15 -17.17 -10.53
C GLN A 84 1.28 -18.14 -11.33
N ASN A 85 0.04 -17.76 -11.61
CA ASN A 85 -0.94 -18.67 -12.20
C ASN A 85 -0.87 -18.77 -13.73
N ASN A 86 -0.35 -17.75 -14.42
CA ASN A 86 -0.40 -17.68 -15.88
C ASN A 86 0.96 -17.63 -16.53
N ILE A 87 1.97 -17.04 -15.88
CA ILE A 87 3.29 -16.84 -16.49
C ILE A 87 4.28 -17.89 -16.02
N SER A 88 4.33 -18.18 -14.73
CA SER A 88 5.29 -19.15 -14.17
C SER A 88 5.08 -20.57 -14.67
N ILE A 89 3.88 -20.89 -15.19
CA ILE A 89 3.54 -22.21 -15.73
C ILE A 89 3.86 -22.35 -17.23
N LEU A 90 4.31 -21.28 -17.91
CA LEU A 90 4.64 -21.34 -19.33
C LEU A 90 5.91 -22.20 -19.55
N GLU A 91 5.84 -23.16 -20.44
CA GLU A 91 6.99 -24.01 -20.81
C GLU A 91 8.11 -23.21 -21.50
N ASN A 92 7.73 -22.22 -22.31
CA ASN A 92 8.67 -21.31 -22.94
C ASN A 92 9.16 -20.24 -21.97
N LYS A 93 10.28 -20.47 -21.31
CA LYS A 93 10.89 -19.58 -20.32
C LYS A 93 11.18 -18.17 -20.86
N LYS A 94 11.53 -18.03 -22.15
CA LYS A 94 11.80 -16.72 -22.76
C LYS A 94 10.51 -15.92 -22.90
N LEU A 95 9.42 -16.57 -23.30
CA LEU A 95 8.10 -15.94 -23.38
C LEU A 95 7.62 -15.53 -21.98
N ALA A 96 7.74 -16.42 -21.00
CA ALA A 96 7.37 -16.15 -19.61
C ALA A 96 8.10 -14.91 -19.08
N LEU A 97 9.42 -14.84 -19.24
CA LEU A 97 10.23 -13.71 -18.80
C LEU A 97 9.84 -12.39 -19.50
N ASN A 98 9.56 -12.44 -20.81
CA ASN A 98 9.14 -11.26 -21.56
C ASN A 98 7.78 -10.72 -21.08
N GLU A 99 6.82 -11.59 -20.80
CA GLU A 99 5.50 -11.19 -20.28
C GLU A 99 5.58 -10.64 -18.86
N GLU A 100 6.37 -11.29 -17.99
CA GLU A 100 6.63 -10.78 -16.65
C GLU A 100 7.28 -9.39 -16.70
N PHE A 101 8.31 -9.21 -17.51
CA PHE A 101 8.95 -7.90 -17.72
C PHE A 101 7.97 -6.85 -18.21
N ARG A 102 7.09 -7.20 -19.17
CA ARG A 102 6.07 -6.29 -19.68
C ARG A 102 5.12 -5.81 -18.57
N LEU A 103 4.67 -6.70 -17.71
CA LEU A 103 3.77 -6.39 -16.59
C LEU A 103 4.44 -5.49 -15.55
N TYR A 104 5.67 -5.81 -15.14
CA TYR A 104 6.42 -4.95 -14.23
C TYR A 104 6.73 -3.58 -14.86
N LYS A 105 6.99 -3.53 -16.16
CA LYS A 105 7.15 -2.26 -16.86
C LYS A 105 5.88 -1.40 -16.77
N MET A 106 4.70 -1.98 -16.97
CA MET A 106 3.43 -1.25 -16.82
C MET A 106 3.25 -0.72 -15.39
N ALA A 107 3.62 -1.51 -14.38
CA ALA A 107 3.60 -1.07 -12.99
C ALA A 107 4.57 0.11 -12.77
N CYS A 108 5.80 0.02 -13.28
CA CYS A 108 6.77 1.12 -13.21
C CYS A 108 6.27 2.38 -13.95
N ASP A 109 5.68 2.24 -15.13
CA ASP A 109 5.12 3.35 -15.89
C ASP A 109 3.99 4.06 -15.08
N SER A 110 3.17 3.28 -14.36
CA SER A 110 2.16 3.83 -13.45
C SER A 110 2.80 4.56 -12.26
N LEU A 111 3.85 4.00 -11.67
CA LEU A 111 4.58 4.64 -10.58
C LEU A 111 5.25 5.95 -11.01
N LEU A 112 5.79 6.00 -12.24
CA LEU A 112 6.31 7.24 -12.82
C LEU A 112 5.23 8.31 -12.98
N LYS A 113 4.01 7.95 -13.41
CA LYS A 113 2.89 8.89 -13.45
C LYS A 113 2.53 9.40 -12.06
N ILE A 114 2.48 8.52 -11.06
CA ILE A 114 2.22 8.88 -9.67
C ILE A 114 3.27 9.87 -9.16
N SER A 115 4.54 9.68 -9.48
CA SER A 115 5.63 10.57 -9.07
C SER A 115 5.57 11.98 -9.69
N GLN A 116 4.80 12.14 -10.76
CA GLN A 116 4.59 13.44 -11.43
C GLN A 116 3.39 14.23 -10.86
N ILE A 117 2.62 13.64 -9.95
CA ILE A 117 1.51 14.33 -9.29
C ILE A 117 2.08 15.42 -8.37
N ASN A 118 1.61 16.66 -8.56
CA ASN A 118 2.07 17.83 -7.82
C ASN A 118 1.04 18.36 -6.80
N GLN A 119 -0.17 17.78 -6.78
CA GLN A 119 -1.25 18.17 -5.86
C GLN A 119 -1.45 17.07 -4.84
N PHE A 120 -1.11 17.33 -3.60
CA PHE A 120 -1.11 16.33 -2.53
C PHE A 120 -2.27 16.50 -1.52
N GLY A 121 -3.14 17.50 -1.70
CA GLY A 121 -4.22 17.79 -0.74
C GLY A 121 -3.69 17.98 0.69
N ASN A 122 -4.34 17.31 1.65
CA ASN A 122 -3.95 17.33 3.06
C ASN A 122 -3.12 16.09 3.47
N ILE A 123 -2.54 15.38 2.51
CA ILE A 123 -1.71 14.22 2.81
C ILE A 123 -0.48 14.64 3.60
N ALA A 124 -0.23 13.97 4.71
CA ALA A 124 0.93 14.22 5.54
C ALA A 124 2.23 13.99 4.75
N ARG A 125 3.21 14.88 4.95
CA ARG A 125 4.52 14.73 4.32
C ARG A 125 5.25 13.52 4.89
N TYR A 126 5.91 12.78 4.02
CA TYR A 126 6.81 11.71 4.39
C TYR A 126 8.19 12.31 4.75
N ASN A 127 8.27 12.87 5.95
CA ASN A 127 9.41 13.63 6.44
C ASN A 127 10.43 12.74 7.20
N ASN A 128 11.54 13.35 7.63
CA ASN A 128 12.59 12.66 8.39
C ASN A 128 12.06 11.99 9.67
N GLY A 129 11.01 12.52 10.29
CA GLY A 129 10.37 11.90 11.46
C GLY A 129 9.71 10.55 11.12
N GLU A 130 9.01 10.47 9.99
CA GLU A 130 8.40 9.21 9.52
C GLU A 130 9.48 8.20 9.09
N LEU A 131 10.49 8.63 8.35
CA LEU A 131 11.62 7.78 7.99
C LEU A 131 12.30 7.22 9.24
N PHE A 132 12.53 8.09 10.24
CA PHE A 132 13.14 7.67 11.50
C PHE A 132 12.26 6.68 12.27
N ARG A 133 10.94 6.93 12.35
CA ARG A 133 10.00 6.03 12.98
C ARG A 133 10.05 4.62 12.36
N GLU A 134 10.11 4.56 11.03
CA GLU A 134 10.18 3.28 10.31
C GLU A 134 11.52 2.57 10.51
N MET A 135 12.62 3.28 10.46
CA MET A 135 13.94 2.70 10.76
C MET A 135 14.04 2.16 12.19
N MET A 136 13.37 2.80 13.15
CA MET A 136 13.34 2.31 14.53
C MET A 136 12.58 1.00 14.69
N LEU A 137 11.69 0.60 13.77
CA LEU A 137 11.06 -0.72 13.79
C LEU A 137 12.09 -1.86 13.76
N PHE A 138 13.22 -1.65 13.08
CA PHE A 138 14.33 -2.61 13.10
C PHE A 138 14.85 -2.83 14.53
N VAL A 139 15.08 -1.75 15.27
CA VAL A 139 15.63 -1.79 16.64
C VAL A 139 14.59 -2.25 17.65
N ASP A 140 13.34 -1.79 17.50
CA ASP A 140 12.30 -1.95 18.51
C ASP A 140 11.50 -3.25 18.35
N TRP A 141 11.47 -3.83 17.13
CA TRP A 141 10.71 -5.03 16.83
C TRP A 141 11.55 -6.18 16.29
N TYR A 142 12.37 -5.94 15.24
CA TYR A 142 13.11 -7.02 14.60
C TYR A 142 14.21 -7.58 15.49
N LEU A 143 15.06 -6.72 16.06
CA LEU A 143 16.16 -7.19 16.92
C LEU A 143 15.67 -7.97 18.16
N PRO A 144 14.64 -7.49 18.90
CA PRO A 144 14.07 -8.28 19.99
C PRO A 144 13.50 -9.63 19.53
N HIS A 145 12.86 -9.67 18.35
CA HIS A 145 12.32 -10.92 17.78
C HIS A 145 13.42 -11.97 17.58
N ILE A 146 14.60 -11.57 17.11
CA ILE A 146 15.76 -12.46 16.98
C ILE A 146 16.64 -12.53 18.23
N LYS A 147 16.12 -12.04 19.38
CA LYS A 147 16.77 -12.05 20.70
C LYS A 147 18.09 -11.27 20.78
N ILE A 148 18.26 -10.26 19.94
CA ILE A 148 19.37 -9.31 20.00
C ILE A 148 18.94 -8.05 20.74
N GLN A 149 19.73 -7.61 21.72
CA GLN A 149 19.55 -6.36 22.43
C GLN A 149 20.74 -5.43 22.18
N LEU A 150 20.48 -4.26 21.67
CA LEU A 150 21.51 -3.23 21.51
C LEU A 150 21.78 -2.52 22.84
N SER A 151 23.05 -2.20 23.08
CA SER A 151 23.42 -1.27 24.14
C SER A 151 22.86 0.14 23.88
N ASN A 152 22.78 0.97 24.92
CA ASN A 152 22.37 2.37 24.75
C ASN A 152 23.32 3.16 23.82
N ALA A 153 24.61 2.81 23.83
CA ALA A 153 25.62 3.41 22.94
C ALA A 153 25.32 3.04 21.47
N ASP A 154 25.06 1.76 21.19
CA ASP A 154 24.76 1.29 19.83
C ASP A 154 23.44 1.86 19.30
N LYS A 155 22.41 1.95 20.17
CA LYS A 155 21.14 2.64 19.82
C LYS A 155 21.38 4.11 19.48
N GLY A 156 22.24 4.80 20.25
CA GLY A 156 22.63 6.17 20.00
C GLY A 156 23.36 6.35 18.66
N LEU A 157 24.31 5.44 18.37
CA LEU A 157 25.03 5.42 17.09
C LEU A 157 24.08 5.16 15.92
N PHE A 158 23.21 4.15 16.03
CA PHE A 158 22.21 3.84 15.00
C PHE A 158 21.33 5.06 14.68
N LYS A 159 20.81 5.73 15.72
CA LYS A 159 20.02 6.96 15.55
C LYS A 159 20.78 8.04 14.80
N LYS A 160 22.03 8.29 15.19
CA LYS A 160 22.88 9.29 14.52
C LYS A 160 23.07 8.96 13.04
N LEU A 161 23.42 7.71 12.71
CA LEU A 161 23.60 7.27 11.33
C LEU A 161 22.32 7.42 10.49
N CYS A 162 21.14 7.13 11.08
CA CYS A 162 19.85 7.35 10.41
C CYS A 162 19.61 8.83 10.12
N PHE A 163 19.87 9.72 11.09
CA PHE A 163 19.72 11.17 10.87
C PHE A 163 20.67 11.70 9.80
N ASP A 164 21.95 11.32 9.85
CA ASP A 164 22.94 11.70 8.83
C ASP A 164 22.53 11.23 7.43
N LEU A 165 21.92 10.03 7.31
CA LEU A 165 21.38 9.52 6.06
C LEU A 165 20.19 10.35 5.57
N PHE A 166 19.22 10.65 6.45
CA PHE A 166 17.99 11.35 6.09
C PHE A 166 18.25 12.81 5.71
N ASP A 167 19.19 13.47 6.34
CA ASP A 167 19.59 14.84 5.97
C ASP A 167 20.14 14.88 4.54
N ASN A 168 20.86 13.85 4.11
CA ASN A 168 21.32 13.72 2.73
C ASN A 168 20.18 13.43 1.74
N LEU A 169 19.09 12.77 2.18
CA LEU A 169 17.92 12.46 1.34
C LEU A 169 16.88 13.59 1.31
N SER A 170 16.86 14.48 2.31
CA SER A 170 15.82 15.51 2.47
C SER A 170 15.82 16.58 1.36
N ASN A 171 16.91 16.69 0.60
CA ASN A 171 17.04 17.63 -0.53
C ASN A 171 16.36 17.11 -1.82
N ASN A 172 15.81 15.89 -1.82
CA ASN A 172 15.13 15.33 -2.98
C ASN A 172 13.71 15.92 -3.12
N ASN A 173 13.24 16.00 -4.36
CA ASN A 173 11.86 16.41 -4.65
C ASN A 173 10.88 15.46 -3.95
N GLN A 174 9.91 16.04 -3.27
CA GLN A 174 8.83 15.26 -2.65
C GLN A 174 7.84 14.81 -3.72
N VAL A 175 7.47 13.54 -3.67
CA VAL A 175 6.48 12.92 -4.56
C VAL A 175 5.42 12.19 -3.72
N LEU A 176 4.28 11.83 -4.34
CA LEU A 176 3.29 11.00 -3.68
C LEU A 176 3.85 9.61 -3.42
N VAL A 177 3.86 9.19 -2.16
CA VAL A 177 4.38 7.89 -1.71
C VAL A 177 3.21 6.99 -1.32
N LEU A 178 3.03 5.87 -2.01
CA LEU A 178 2.00 4.87 -1.71
C LEU A 178 2.43 3.85 -0.64
N ARG A 179 3.70 3.82 -0.27
CA ARG A 179 4.37 2.96 0.72
C ARG A 179 4.43 1.48 0.30
N ASP A 180 3.29 0.84 0.08
CA ASP A 180 3.20 -0.60 -0.20
C ASP A 180 2.86 -0.86 -1.69
N TYR A 181 3.60 -0.23 -2.60
CA TYR A 181 3.45 -0.44 -4.03
C TYR A 181 4.23 -1.67 -4.49
N HIS A 182 3.61 -2.83 -4.40
CA HIS A 182 4.20 -4.12 -4.79
C HIS A 182 3.16 -5.04 -5.44
N SER A 183 3.61 -6.14 -6.03
CA SER A 183 2.78 -7.01 -6.88
C SER A 183 1.55 -7.62 -6.21
N GLU A 184 1.53 -7.74 -4.88
CA GLU A 184 0.35 -8.20 -4.14
C GLU A 184 -0.74 -7.12 -4.01
N ASN A 185 -0.39 -5.84 -4.19
CA ASN A 185 -1.30 -4.70 -4.07
C ASN A 185 -1.62 -4.04 -5.42
N ILE A 186 -1.14 -4.59 -6.53
CA ILE A 186 -1.42 -4.13 -7.90
C ILE A 186 -2.38 -5.12 -8.55
N MET A 187 -3.46 -4.61 -9.15
CA MET A 187 -4.51 -5.39 -9.79
C MET A 187 -4.73 -4.95 -11.24
#